data_af888f501a94edef02a58ec3d4ebcb54
#
_entry.id   af888f501a94edef02a58ec3d4ebcb54
#
_cell.length_a   1.000
_cell.length_b   1.000
_cell.length_c   1.000
_cell.angle_alpha   90.00
_cell.angle_beta   90.00
_cell.angle_gamma   90.00
#
_symmetry.space_group_name_H-M   'P 1'
#
loop_
_entity.id
_entity.type
_entity.pdbx_description
1 polymer ?
#
loop_
_entity_poly.entity_id
_entity_poly.type
_entity_poly.pdbx_seq_one_letter_code
_entity_poly.pdbx_strand_id
1 'polypeptide(L)'
;MRPLSLKGHDRPLTRIRMNRHGDLLFSAGKNKSPCVWYTENGERIGTYDGHQGVVWDIDVTWDTSKMVSASGDNSVRIWDVETGTCINKVDTPTVARSISLSYSGNMVGFTTNKMTKNHAALRLIDLRDGSQLGSEENMMVKFLNEQCNSCSFSHLDDTIVIGSEKGEMQMYDLRNFEDPTYVNPTHTYQITDIQVNKDQSVILTSSKDKTAQLLNAKTLEKLKTYKSERPVNSAAMSPIRDHIILGGGEEAMTVTQTAVSAGHFEAKIYHMVFEEEFARFKGHFGPINSIAFHPSGKSVATGGEDGYVRIQEFDTDYLDFDYDY
;
A
#
# COMPACT_ATOMS: atom_id res chain seq x y z
N MET A 1 -13.94 -19.13 11.30
CA MET A 1 -14.08 -19.38 9.84
C MET A 1 -12.76 -19.77 9.20
N ARG A 2 -12.74 -20.55 8.12
CA ARG A 2 -11.51 -20.81 7.37
C ARG A 2 -11.28 -19.68 6.37
N PRO A 3 -10.10 -19.07 6.33
CA PRO A 3 -9.82 -18.03 5.35
C PRO A 3 -9.81 -18.63 3.93
N LEU A 4 -10.30 -17.85 2.96
CA LEU A 4 -10.14 -18.16 1.56
C LEU A 4 -8.68 -17.88 1.19
N SER A 5 -7.96 -18.93 0.72
CA SER A 5 -6.54 -18.84 0.42
C SER A 5 -6.31 -18.86 -1.09
N LEU A 6 -5.75 -17.78 -1.63
CA LEU A 6 -5.47 -17.59 -3.04
C LEU A 6 -3.99 -17.89 -3.31
N LYS A 7 -3.73 -18.91 -4.12
CA LYS A 7 -2.38 -19.30 -4.52
C LYS A 7 -2.13 -18.90 -5.97
N GLY A 8 -1.22 -17.97 -6.21
CA GLY A 8 -0.89 -17.54 -7.57
C GLY A 8 0.44 -16.84 -7.70
N HIS A 9 1.13 -16.63 -6.58
CA HIS A 9 2.48 -16.10 -6.58
C HIS A 9 3.45 -17.13 -6.03
N ASP A 10 4.55 -17.35 -6.77
CA ASP A 10 5.64 -18.25 -6.35
C ASP A 10 6.66 -17.54 -5.47
N ARG A 11 6.50 -16.24 -5.28
CA ARG A 11 7.37 -15.38 -4.47
C ARG A 11 6.55 -14.52 -3.52
N PRO A 12 7.20 -13.92 -2.51
CA PRO A 12 6.55 -13.02 -1.57
C PRO A 12 5.69 -11.95 -2.22
N LEU A 13 4.54 -11.71 -1.61
CA LEU A 13 3.68 -10.60 -1.98
C LEU A 13 4.28 -9.28 -1.50
N THR A 14 4.10 -8.23 -2.29
CA THR A 14 4.53 -6.88 -1.98
C THR A 14 3.35 -5.96 -1.70
N ARG A 15 2.28 -6.10 -2.48
CA ARG A 15 1.10 -5.23 -2.38
C ARG A 15 -0.19 -5.97 -2.71
N ILE A 16 -1.25 -5.56 -2.02
CA ILE A 16 -2.63 -5.95 -2.32
C ILE A 16 -3.47 -4.68 -2.41
N ARG A 17 -4.37 -4.64 -3.39
CA ARG A 17 -5.38 -3.60 -3.54
C ARG A 17 -6.73 -4.23 -3.86
N MET A 18 -7.79 -3.65 -3.32
CA MET A 18 -9.15 -3.95 -3.75
C MET A 18 -9.69 -2.79 -4.57
N ASN A 19 -10.54 -3.10 -5.54
CA ASN A 19 -11.25 -2.05 -6.24
C ASN A 19 -12.38 -1.47 -5.37
N ARG A 20 -13.00 -0.39 -5.86
CA ARG A 20 -14.06 0.32 -5.14
C ARG A 20 -15.25 -0.54 -4.74
N HIS A 21 -15.64 -1.45 -5.61
CA HIS A 21 -16.82 -2.31 -5.40
C HIS A 21 -16.49 -3.51 -4.50
N GLY A 22 -15.22 -3.87 -4.40
CA GLY A 22 -14.75 -4.99 -3.61
C GLY A 22 -14.88 -6.33 -4.32
N ASP A 23 -15.40 -6.39 -5.53
CA ASP A 23 -15.53 -7.61 -6.31
C ASP A 23 -14.19 -8.12 -6.86
N LEU A 24 -13.22 -7.22 -7.06
CA LEU A 24 -11.90 -7.55 -7.56
C LEU A 24 -10.80 -7.25 -6.53
N LEU A 25 -9.86 -8.17 -6.45
CA LEU A 25 -8.64 -8.03 -5.69
C LEU A 25 -7.44 -8.11 -6.63
N PHE A 26 -6.53 -7.16 -6.51
CA PHE A 26 -5.28 -7.09 -7.24
C PHE A 26 -4.13 -7.42 -6.31
N SER A 27 -3.18 -8.23 -6.77
CA SER A 27 -2.02 -8.62 -5.98
C SER A 27 -0.74 -8.49 -6.79
N ALA A 28 0.28 -7.92 -6.17
CA ALA A 28 1.64 -7.84 -6.70
C ALA A 28 2.61 -8.57 -5.79
N GLY A 29 3.72 -9.00 -6.35
CA GLY A 29 4.73 -9.72 -5.60
C GLY A 29 6.14 -9.56 -6.16
N LYS A 30 7.10 -10.22 -5.51
CA LYS A 30 8.48 -10.28 -5.98
C LYS A 30 8.63 -11.11 -7.29
N ASN A 31 7.52 -11.64 -7.81
CA ASN A 31 7.39 -12.13 -9.17
C ASN A 31 7.09 -10.97 -10.13
N LYS A 32 7.15 -11.26 -11.44
CA LYS A 32 7.04 -10.23 -12.49
C LYS A 32 5.61 -9.85 -12.88
N SER A 33 4.63 -10.66 -12.49
CA SER A 33 3.25 -10.58 -13.00
C SER A 33 2.28 -10.32 -11.85
N PRO A 34 1.68 -9.13 -11.77
CA PRO A 34 0.51 -8.91 -10.93
C PRO A 34 -0.65 -9.81 -11.33
N CYS A 35 -1.50 -10.17 -10.39
CA CYS A 35 -2.66 -11.02 -10.59
C CYS A 35 -3.94 -10.30 -10.18
N VAL A 36 -5.05 -10.66 -10.82
CA VAL A 36 -6.40 -10.21 -10.47
C VAL A 36 -7.29 -11.41 -10.13
N TRP A 37 -8.14 -11.26 -9.12
CA TRP A 37 -8.94 -12.29 -8.50
C TRP A 37 -10.36 -11.80 -8.24
N TYR A 38 -11.34 -12.70 -8.31
CA TYR A 38 -12.64 -12.47 -7.68
C TYR A 38 -12.51 -12.60 -6.16
N THR A 39 -13.04 -11.64 -5.42
CA THR A 39 -12.98 -11.65 -3.95
C THR A 39 -13.95 -12.66 -3.34
N GLU A 40 -15.08 -12.92 -4.00
CA GLU A 40 -16.15 -13.79 -3.51
C GLU A 40 -15.73 -15.28 -3.46
N ASN A 41 -15.11 -15.77 -4.53
CA ASN A 41 -14.76 -17.18 -4.67
C ASN A 41 -13.25 -17.45 -4.71
N GLY A 42 -12.42 -16.38 -4.80
CA GLY A 42 -10.97 -16.49 -4.90
C GLY A 42 -10.45 -17.02 -6.23
N GLU A 43 -11.28 -17.06 -7.26
CA GLU A 43 -10.87 -17.48 -8.59
C GLU A 43 -9.96 -16.44 -9.24
N ARG A 44 -8.85 -16.90 -9.82
CA ARG A 44 -7.94 -16.02 -10.55
C ARG A 44 -8.50 -15.74 -11.94
N ILE A 45 -8.74 -14.46 -12.20
CA ILE A 45 -9.25 -13.99 -13.50
C ILE A 45 -8.11 -13.94 -14.51
N GLY A 46 -6.96 -13.38 -14.13
CA GLY A 46 -5.83 -13.20 -15.04
C GLY A 46 -4.55 -12.69 -14.40
N THR A 47 -3.57 -12.46 -15.26
CA THR A 47 -2.26 -11.89 -14.91
C THR A 47 -1.92 -10.76 -15.86
N TYR A 48 -1.14 -9.80 -15.35
CA TYR A 48 -0.62 -8.67 -16.12
C TYR A 48 0.85 -8.93 -16.45
N ASP A 49 1.09 -9.48 -17.65
CA ASP A 49 2.42 -9.92 -18.04
C ASP A 49 3.17 -8.85 -18.83
N GLY A 50 4.43 -8.60 -18.45
CA GLY A 50 5.27 -7.65 -19.17
C GLY A 50 6.46 -7.14 -18.37
N HIS A 51 6.35 -6.96 -17.05
CA HIS A 51 7.49 -6.59 -16.22
C HIS A 51 8.60 -7.63 -16.23
N GLN A 52 9.84 -7.17 -16.11
CA GLN A 52 11.02 -8.02 -16.08
C GLN A 52 11.68 -8.09 -14.70
N GLY A 53 11.18 -7.32 -13.74
CA GLY A 53 11.63 -7.25 -12.35
C GLY A 53 10.52 -7.44 -11.35
N VAL A 54 10.85 -7.26 -10.07
CA VAL A 54 9.92 -7.27 -8.94
C VAL A 54 8.89 -6.18 -9.11
N VAL A 55 7.61 -6.48 -8.93
CA VAL A 55 6.57 -5.47 -8.84
C VAL A 55 6.42 -5.08 -7.38
N TRP A 56 6.76 -3.84 -7.06
CA TRP A 56 6.78 -3.34 -5.68
C TRP A 56 5.44 -2.83 -5.20
N ASP A 57 4.73 -2.13 -6.07
CA ASP A 57 3.46 -1.50 -5.71
C ASP A 57 2.51 -1.47 -6.91
N ILE A 58 1.23 -1.47 -6.64
CA ILE A 58 0.13 -1.37 -7.61
C ILE A 58 -0.96 -0.48 -7.06
N ASP A 59 -1.66 0.20 -7.96
CA ASP A 59 -2.88 0.92 -7.63
C ASP A 59 -3.89 0.84 -8.78
N VAL A 60 -5.18 1.04 -8.49
CA VAL A 60 -6.28 0.86 -9.43
C VAL A 60 -7.17 2.10 -9.43
N THR A 61 -7.61 2.51 -10.61
CA THR A 61 -8.52 3.65 -10.76
C THR A 61 -9.86 3.40 -10.07
N TRP A 62 -10.50 4.50 -9.67
CA TRP A 62 -11.79 4.46 -9.00
C TRP A 62 -12.89 3.74 -9.79
N ASP A 63 -12.86 3.85 -11.11
CA ASP A 63 -13.76 3.17 -12.04
C ASP A 63 -13.33 1.74 -12.40
N THR A 64 -12.19 1.30 -11.87
CA THR A 64 -11.59 -0.02 -12.13
C THR A 64 -11.19 -0.24 -13.60
N SER A 65 -11.10 0.82 -14.42
CA SER A 65 -10.75 0.69 -15.83
C SER A 65 -9.25 0.49 -16.07
N LYS A 66 -8.41 1.10 -15.21
CA LYS A 66 -6.95 1.04 -15.34
C LYS A 66 -6.29 0.61 -14.04
N MET A 67 -5.19 -0.10 -14.17
CA MET A 67 -4.26 -0.43 -13.10
C MET A 67 -2.90 0.17 -13.43
N VAL A 68 -2.17 0.62 -12.41
CA VAL A 68 -0.79 1.06 -12.54
C VAL A 68 0.12 0.20 -11.67
N SER A 69 1.35 -0.01 -12.12
CA SER A 69 2.34 -0.83 -11.40
C SER A 69 3.71 -0.19 -11.41
N ALA A 70 4.40 -0.23 -10.27
CA ALA A 70 5.78 0.21 -10.09
C ALA A 70 6.71 -0.99 -9.94
N SER A 71 7.81 -1.01 -10.70
CA SER A 71 8.67 -2.19 -10.76
C SER A 71 10.15 -1.89 -10.57
N GLY A 72 10.86 -2.93 -10.13
CA GLY A 72 12.31 -3.00 -10.05
C GLY A 72 13.01 -3.13 -11.39
N ASP A 73 12.27 -3.24 -12.49
CA ASP A 73 12.81 -3.20 -13.85
C ASP A 73 13.00 -1.76 -14.39
N ASN A 74 12.94 -0.77 -13.51
CA ASN A 74 13.01 0.65 -13.84
C ASN A 74 11.91 1.09 -14.80
N SER A 75 10.70 0.59 -14.59
CA SER A 75 9.54 1.03 -15.33
C SER A 75 8.29 1.12 -14.46
N VAL A 76 7.42 2.03 -14.85
CA VAL A 76 6.02 2.10 -14.45
C VAL A 76 5.18 1.70 -15.63
N ARG A 77 4.16 0.87 -15.42
CA ARG A 77 3.25 0.45 -16.47
C ARG A 77 1.83 0.78 -16.13
N ILE A 78 1.08 1.09 -17.17
CA ILE A 78 -0.35 1.36 -17.14
C ILE A 78 -1.04 0.24 -17.92
N TRP A 79 -2.01 -0.39 -17.29
CA TRP A 79 -2.70 -1.55 -17.80
C TRP A 79 -4.19 -1.28 -17.96
N ASP A 80 -4.76 -1.83 -18.97
CA ASP A 80 -6.21 -1.99 -19.10
C ASP A 80 -6.64 -3.17 -18.23
N VAL A 81 -7.58 -2.95 -17.31
CA VAL A 81 -7.97 -3.97 -16.34
C VAL A 81 -8.78 -5.09 -17.00
N GLU A 82 -9.63 -4.76 -17.96
CA GLU A 82 -10.50 -5.72 -18.62
C GLU A 82 -9.74 -6.69 -19.53
N THR A 83 -8.81 -6.16 -20.31
CA THR A 83 -8.07 -6.96 -21.30
C THR A 83 -6.74 -7.49 -20.77
N GLY A 84 -6.23 -6.96 -19.66
CA GLY A 84 -4.90 -7.29 -19.12
C GLY A 84 -3.73 -6.76 -19.98
N THR A 85 -4.00 -5.93 -21.00
CA THR A 85 -2.97 -5.42 -21.89
C THR A 85 -2.27 -4.19 -21.32
N CYS A 86 -0.97 -4.08 -21.58
CA CYS A 86 -0.20 -2.90 -21.22
C CYS A 86 -0.51 -1.75 -22.21
N ILE A 87 -1.19 -0.71 -21.70
CA ILE A 87 -1.53 0.48 -22.51
C ILE A 87 -0.27 1.30 -22.77
N ASN A 88 0.49 1.59 -21.69
CA ASN A 88 1.69 2.40 -21.74
C ASN A 88 2.76 1.89 -20.79
N LYS A 89 4.01 2.10 -21.18
CA LYS A 89 5.21 1.85 -20.38
C LYS A 89 6.00 3.16 -20.26
N VAL A 90 6.32 3.53 -19.05
CA VAL A 90 7.15 4.70 -18.73
C VAL A 90 8.46 4.18 -18.14
N ASP A 91 9.57 4.43 -18.82
CA ASP A 91 10.89 4.08 -18.32
C ASP A 91 11.36 5.12 -17.30
N THR A 92 11.93 4.65 -16.20
CA THR A 92 12.41 5.48 -15.10
C THR A 92 13.93 5.33 -14.95
N PRO A 93 14.66 6.36 -14.48
CA PRO A 93 16.11 6.29 -14.35
C PRO A 93 16.58 5.31 -13.27
N THR A 94 15.70 4.98 -12.32
CA THR A 94 15.94 4.04 -11.22
C THR A 94 14.68 3.27 -10.88
N VAL A 95 14.80 2.31 -9.98
CA VAL A 95 13.69 1.47 -9.51
C VAL A 95 12.51 2.34 -9.04
N ALA A 96 11.33 2.09 -9.57
CA ALA A 96 10.08 2.64 -9.07
C ALA A 96 9.62 1.82 -7.84
N ARG A 97 9.40 2.50 -6.71
CA ARG A 97 9.19 1.84 -5.41
C ARG A 97 7.75 1.85 -4.95
N SER A 98 7.07 2.97 -5.03
CA SER A 98 5.67 3.12 -4.67
C SER A 98 4.93 3.89 -5.74
N ILE A 99 3.65 3.60 -5.91
CA ILE A 99 2.80 4.22 -6.91
C ILE A 99 1.41 4.45 -6.33
N SER A 100 0.79 5.56 -6.70
CA SER A 100 -0.58 5.88 -6.33
C SER A 100 -1.28 6.59 -7.48
N LEU A 101 -2.56 6.32 -7.62
CA LEU A 101 -3.47 7.02 -8.52
C LEU A 101 -4.22 8.13 -7.79
N SER A 102 -4.46 9.21 -8.50
CA SER A 102 -5.37 10.26 -8.02
C SER A 102 -6.81 9.74 -7.97
N TYR A 103 -7.64 10.38 -7.14
CA TYR A 103 -9.05 10.01 -7.01
C TYR A 103 -9.81 10.07 -8.34
N SER A 104 -9.51 11.08 -9.16
CA SER A 104 -10.07 11.21 -10.51
C SER A 104 -9.56 10.18 -11.51
N GLY A 105 -8.48 9.46 -11.19
CA GLY A 105 -7.82 8.52 -12.10
C GLY A 105 -7.03 9.18 -13.23
N ASN A 106 -6.83 10.51 -13.18
CA ASN A 106 -6.16 11.26 -14.22
C ASN A 106 -4.65 11.42 -13.99
N MET A 107 -4.20 11.35 -12.74
CA MET A 107 -2.81 11.53 -12.39
C MET A 107 -2.23 10.28 -11.71
N VAL A 108 -0.97 10.01 -11.98
CA VAL A 108 -0.18 8.97 -11.33
C VAL A 108 0.99 9.62 -10.62
N GLY A 109 1.13 9.38 -9.32
CA GLY A 109 2.29 9.74 -8.54
C GLY A 109 3.11 8.49 -8.20
N PHE A 110 4.43 8.56 -8.35
CA PHE A 110 5.29 7.45 -7.97
C PHE A 110 6.64 7.94 -7.47
N THR A 111 7.25 7.12 -6.61
CA THR A 111 8.57 7.40 -6.06
C THR A 111 9.63 6.52 -6.73
N THR A 112 10.81 7.08 -6.91
CA THR A 112 11.97 6.36 -7.45
C THR A 112 13.12 6.37 -6.44
N ASN A 113 13.87 5.28 -6.41
CA ASN A 113 14.96 5.09 -5.46
C ASN A 113 16.19 5.93 -5.81
N LYS A 114 17.00 6.23 -4.80
CA LYS A 114 18.35 6.77 -4.99
C LYS A 114 19.28 5.66 -5.46
N MET A 115 19.98 5.89 -6.56
CA MET A 115 21.06 5.01 -7.05
C MET A 115 22.26 5.89 -7.44
N THR A 116 23.44 5.38 -7.34
CA THR A 116 24.80 5.94 -7.53
C THR A 116 24.91 7.37 -8.11
N LYS A 117 24.21 7.66 -9.20
CA LYS A 117 24.20 8.97 -9.90
C LYS A 117 22.86 9.67 -9.90
N ASN A 118 21.78 8.95 -9.56
CA ASN A 118 20.41 9.47 -9.63
C ASN A 118 19.86 9.68 -8.22
N HIS A 119 19.30 10.85 -7.97
CA HIS A 119 18.62 11.17 -6.73
C HIS A 119 17.30 10.42 -6.64
N ALA A 120 16.86 10.15 -5.41
CA ALA A 120 15.46 9.77 -5.18
C ALA A 120 14.55 10.90 -5.67
N ALA A 121 13.41 10.56 -6.22
CA ALA A 121 12.48 11.56 -6.71
C ALA A 121 11.03 11.11 -6.56
N LEU A 122 10.14 12.08 -6.33
CA LEU A 122 8.72 11.98 -6.53
C LEU A 122 8.41 12.48 -7.95
N ARG A 123 7.67 11.70 -8.70
CA ARG A 123 7.30 11.97 -10.09
C ARG A 123 5.79 11.93 -10.24
N LEU A 124 5.26 12.85 -11.03
CA LEU A 124 3.84 12.92 -11.36
C LEU A 124 3.66 12.90 -12.88
N ILE A 125 2.69 12.12 -13.32
CA ILE A 125 2.28 11.97 -14.73
C ILE A 125 0.80 12.27 -14.83
N ASP A 126 0.42 13.10 -15.79
CA ASP A 126 -0.98 13.25 -16.22
C ASP A 126 -1.29 12.21 -17.32
N LEU A 127 -2.19 11.29 -17.03
CA LEU A 127 -2.58 10.23 -17.97
C LEU A 127 -3.35 10.72 -19.20
N ARG A 128 -3.83 11.97 -19.16
CA ARG A 128 -4.52 12.61 -20.30
C ARG A 128 -3.54 13.19 -21.30
N ASP A 129 -2.33 13.49 -20.85
CA ASP A 129 -1.28 14.05 -21.70
C ASP A 129 -0.36 12.94 -22.23
N GLY A 130 -0.61 12.56 -23.49
CA GLY A 130 0.21 11.52 -24.14
C GLY A 130 1.69 11.88 -24.28
N SER A 131 2.07 13.16 -24.18
CA SER A 131 3.46 13.60 -24.24
C SER A 131 4.25 13.22 -23.00
N GLN A 132 3.59 13.13 -21.83
CA GLN A 132 4.21 12.71 -20.56
C GLN A 132 4.43 11.21 -20.48
N LEU A 133 3.68 10.43 -21.25
CA LEU A 133 3.75 8.97 -21.25
C LEU A 133 4.96 8.43 -22.02
N GLY A 134 5.64 9.25 -22.80
CA GLY A 134 6.76 8.83 -23.65
C GLY A 134 8.14 9.35 -23.23
N SER A 135 8.23 10.42 -22.44
CA SER A 135 9.51 11.00 -22.04
C SER A 135 9.50 11.56 -20.63
N GLU A 136 10.62 11.39 -19.91
CA GLU A 136 10.81 11.92 -18.56
C GLU A 136 10.83 13.48 -18.54
N GLU A 137 11.16 14.11 -19.66
CA GLU A 137 11.32 15.57 -19.77
C GLU A 137 10.03 16.34 -19.53
N ASN A 138 8.87 15.73 -19.78
CA ASN A 138 7.57 16.36 -19.63
C ASN A 138 6.86 16.04 -18.31
N MET A 139 7.49 15.24 -17.42
CA MET A 139 6.93 14.89 -16.12
C MET A 139 7.23 15.98 -15.09
N MET A 140 6.34 16.12 -14.12
CA MET A 140 6.66 16.90 -12.92
C MET A 140 7.57 16.07 -12.02
N VAL A 141 8.77 16.56 -11.74
CA VAL A 141 9.78 15.84 -10.96
C VAL A 141 10.24 16.67 -9.77
N LYS A 142 10.12 16.12 -8.57
CA LYS A 142 10.72 16.67 -7.36
C LYS A 142 11.82 15.74 -6.88
N PHE A 143 13.06 16.22 -6.87
CA PHE A 143 14.17 15.48 -6.28
C PHE A 143 14.09 15.52 -4.75
N LEU A 144 14.30 14.37 -4.15
CA LEU A 144 14.19 14.15 -2.73
C LEU A 144 15.59 13.93 -2.11
N ASN A 145 15.77 14.43 -0.90
CA ASN A 145 17.00 14.21 -0.15
C ASN A 145 17.11 12.76 0.32
N GLU A 146 15.97 12.17 0.68
CA GLU A 146 15.87 10.83 1.24
C GLU A 146 15.02 9.93 0.33
N GLN A 147 15.25 8.63 0.42
CA GLN A 147 14.45 7.65 -0.28
C GLN A 147 13.07 7.55 0.35
N CYS A 148 12.02 7.54 -0.49
CA CYS A 148 10.64 7.38 -0.07
C CYS A 148 10.07 6.07 -0.61
N ASN A 149 9.50 5.26 0.30
CA ASN A 149 9.06 3.91 -0.01
C ASN A 149 7.54 3.77 -0.07
N SER A 150 6.82 4.83 0.26
CA SER A 150 5.37 4.88 0.20
C SER A 150 4.91 6.25 -0.30
N CYS A 151 3.87 6.26 -1.11
CA CYS A 151 3.18 7.48 -1.55
C CYS A 151 1.68 7.22 -1.63
N SER A 152 0.90 8.27 -1.44
CA SER A 152 -0.55 8.22 -1.61
C SER A 152 -1.08 9.61 -1.95
N PHE A 153 -2.03 9.68 -2.88
CA PHE A 153 -2.81 10.89 -3.07
C PHE A 153 -3.74 11.09 -1.87
N SER A 154 -3.96 12.34 -1.51
CA SER A 154 -4.85 12.77 -0.44
C SER A 154 -5.63 13.99 -0.93
N HIS A 155 -6.76 14.27 -0.27
CA HIS A 155 -7.54 15.48 -0.48
C HIS A 155 -8.04 15.69 -1.90
N LEU A 156 -8.79 14.71 -2.43
CA LEU A 156 -9.50 14.85 -3.71
C LEU A 156 -8.60 15.41 -4.83
N ASP A 157 -7.38 14.85 -4.97
CA ASP A 157 -6.38 15.22 -5.97
C ASP A 157 -5.70 16.60 -5.77
N ASP A 158 -5.82 17.22 -4.61
CA ASP A 158 -5.11 18.47 -4.34
C ASP A 158 -3.69 18.25 -3.83
N THR A 159 -3.45 17.13 -3.11
CA THR A 159 -2.17 16.85 -2.46
C THR A 159 -1.70 15.42 -2.65
N ILE A 160 -0.39 15.22 -2.57
CA ILE A 160 0.25 13.91 -2.49
C ILE A 160 1.14 13.85 -1.24
N VAL A 161 1.04 12.76 -0.52
CA VAL A 161 1.86 12.50 0.66
C VAL A 161 2.86 11.39 0.38
N ILE A 162 4.06 11.53 0.92
CA ILE A 162 5.13 10.54 0.79
C ILE A 162 5.73 10.23 2.17
N GLY A 163 6.13 8.98 2.35
CA GLY A 163 6.80 8.49 3.55
C GLY A 163 8.26 8.13 3.29
N SER A 164 9.17 8.72 4.06
CA SER A 164 10.60 8.55 3.89
C SER A 164 11.15 7.33 4.65
N GLU A 165 12.36 6.94 4.28
CA GLU A 165 13.13 5.89 4.97
C GLU A 165 13.56 6.30 6.38
N LYS A 166 13.64 7.60 6.67
CA LYS A 166 13.94 8.13 8.01
C LYS A 166 12.73 8.37 8.91
N GLY A 167 11.53 8.07 8.41
CA GLY A 167 10.30 8.22 9.19
C GLY A 167 9.64 9.60 9.07
N GLU A 168 10.05 10.43 8.12
CA GLU A 168 9.42 11.70 7.84
C GLU A 168 8.26 11.53 6.86
N MET A 169 7.13 12.16 7.16
CA MET A 169 6.03 12.38 6.24
C MET A 169 6.17 13.75 5.60
N GLN A 170 6.04 13.81 4.29
CA GLN A 170 6.05 15.05 3.52
C GLN A 170 4.77 15.14 2.68
N MET A 171 4.16 16.29 2.64
CA MET A 171 2.98 16.59 1.82
C MET A 171 3.32 17.64 0.79
N TYR A 172 2.95 17.39 -0.44
CA TYR A 172 3.10 18.32 -1.55
C TYR A 172 1.74 18.72 -2.10
N ASP A 173 1.56 20.02 -2.33
CA ASP A 173 0.42 20.55 -3.08
C ASP A 173 0.71 20.41 -4.58
N LEU A 174 -0.23 19.87 -5.35
CA LEU A 174 -0.06 19.67 -6.78
C LEU A 174 -0.02 20.98 -7.58
N ARG A 175 -0.51 22.07 -6.99
CA ARG A 175 -0.45 23.42 -7.58
C ARG A 175 0.90 24.11 -7.36
N ASN A 176 1.58 23.75 -6.27
CA ASN A 176 2.92 24.25 -5.93
C ASN A 176 3.81 23.08 -5.51
N PHE A 177 4.35 22.39 -6.51
CA PHE A 177 5.11 21.15 -6.33
C PHE A 177 6.59 21.38 -5.98
N GLU A 178 7.02 22.66 -5.83
CA GLU A 178 8.43 22.96 -5.56
C GLU A 178 8.86 22.60 -4.15
N ASP A 179 8.06 22.96 -3.15
CA ASP A 179 8.39 22.70 -1.74
C ASP A 179 7.25 21.96 -1.02
N PRO A 180 7.60 21.09 -0.04
CA PRO A 180 6.57 20.43 0.74
C PRO A 180 5.79 21.42 1.58
N THR A 181 4.47 21.35 1.54
CA THR A 181 3.57 22.19 2.36
C THR A 181 3.69 21.85 3.84
N TYR A 182 3.85 20.57 4.14
CA TYR A 182 4.06 20.06 5.50
C TYR A 182 5.16 19.00 5.52
N VAL A 183 5.99 19.06 6.55
CA VAL A 183 6.99 18.03 6.89
C VAL A 183 6.81 17.68 8.35
N ASN A 184 6.57 16.41 8.64
CA ASN A 184 6.39 15.96 10.01
C ASN A 184 7.24 14.69 10.26
N PRO A 185 8.16 14.69 11.23
CA PRO A 185 8.89 13.50 11.67
C PRO A 185 7.94 12.61 12.51
N THR A 186 7.14 11.80 11.84
CA THR A 186 6.11 10.98 12.48
C THR A 186 6.70 9.73 13.13
N HIS A 187 7.64 9.08 12.47
CA HIS A 187 8.25 7.82 12.88
C HIS A 187 9.75 7.93 13.08
N THR A 188 10.33 6.96 13.78
CA THR A 188 11.79 6.91 14.01
C THR A 188 12.53 6.06 12.97
N TYR A 189 11.79 5.26 12.21
CA TYR A 189 12.30 4.40 11.13
C TYR A 189 11.41 4.49 9.89
N GLN A 190 11.83 3.81 8.85
CA GLN A 190 11.17 3.73 7.55
C GLN A 190 9.65 3.59 7.64
N ILE A 191 8.94 4.47 6.94
CA ILE A 191 7.52 4.34 6.68
C ILE A 191 7.34 3.31 5.56
N THR A 192 6.54 2.28 5.84
CA THR A 192 6.37 1.12 4.95
C THR A 192 5.11 1.21 4.11
N ASP A 193 4.03 1.75 4.70
CA ASP A 193 2.74 1.88 4.02
C ASP A 193 2.02 3.16 4.46
N ILE A 194 1.23 3.72 3.55
CA ILE A 194 0.35 4.86 3.77
C ILE A 194 -1.01 4.50 3.21
N GLN A 195 -2.04 4.60 4.04
CA GLN A 195 -3.42 4.42 3.61
C GLN A 195 -4.27 5.62 4.06
N VAL A 196 -5.09 6.10 3.15
CA VAL A 196 -6.03 7.20 3.41
C VAL A 196 -7.41 6.58 3.63
N ASN A 197 -8.16 7.08 4.61
CA ASN A 197 -9.53 6.62 4.83
C ASN A 197 -10.46 7.04 3.69
N LYS A 198 -11.64 6.42 3.63
CA LYS A 198 -12.63 6.69 2.59
C LYS A 198 -13.06 8.15 2.51
N ASP A 199 -13.15 8.82 3.66
CA ASP A 199 -13.56 10.22 3.77
C ASP A 199 -12.40 11.20 3.59
N GLN A 200 -11.19 10.68 3.37
CA GLN A 200 -9.94 11.45 3.19
C GLN A 200 -9.65 12.44 4.34
N SER A 201 -10.17 12.16 5.52
CA SER A 201 -9.99 13.00 6.72
C SER A 201 -8.75 12.60 7.51
N VAL A 202 -8.37 11.32 7.47
CA VAL A 202 -7.25 10.77 8.22
C VAL A 202 -6.37 9.89 7.34
N ILE A 203 -5.09 9.84 7.69
CA ILE A 203 -4.07 9.00 7.08
C ILE A 203 -3.54 8.04 8.13
N LEU A 204 -3.48 6.76 7.78
CA LEU A 204 -2.85 5.74 8.59
C LEU A 204 -1.49 5.40 8.00
N THR A 205 -0.45 5.50 8.80
CA THR A 205 0.92 5.15 8.43
C THR A 205 1.41 3.95 9.20
N SER A 206 2.20 3.11 8.59
CA SER A 206 2.89 2.00 9.24
C SER A 206 4.40 2.15 9.12
N SER A 207 5.14 1.67 10.12
CA SER A 207 6.58 1.81 10.15
C SER A 207 7.29 0.59 10.75
N LYS A 208 8.55 0.43 10.35
CA LYS A 208 9.47 -0.54 10.96
C LYS A 208 9.86 -0.18 12.40
N ASP A 209 9.48 0.98 12.92
CA ASP A 209 9.63 1.35 14.33
C ASP A 209 8.64 0.64 15.28
N LYS A 210 7.90 -0.35 14.75
CA LYS A 210 6.88 -1.15 15.48
C LYS A 210 5.63 -0.35 15.84
N THR A 211 5.40 0.75 15.16
CA THR A 211 4.20 1.56 15.36
C THR A 211 3.43 1.79 14.07
N ALA A 212 2.14 2.01 14.20
CA ALA A 212 1.31 2.66 13.21
C ALA A 212 0.77 3.95 13.81
N GLN A 213 0.63 4.99 13.01
CA GLN A 213 0.13 6.29 13.48
C GLN A 213 -1.04 6.75 12.62
N LEU A 214 -2.03 7.29 13.30
CA LEU A 214 -3.16 7.97 12.67
C LEU A 214 -2.87 9.46 12.66
N LEU A 215 -2.93 10.06 11.48
CA LEU A 215 -2.59 11.46 11.23
C LEU A 215 -3.80 12.18 10.65
N ASN A 216 -3.91 13.47 10.91
CA ASN A 216 -4.85 14.33 10.19
C ASN A 216 -4.38 14.47 8.74
N ALA A 217 -5.28 14.24 7.78
CA ALA A 217 -4.93 14.26 6.35
C ALA A 217 -4.54 15.65 5.83
N LYS A 218 -4.98 16.73 6.50
CA LYS A 218 -4.70 18.12 6.09
C LYS A 218 -3.42 18.69 6.68
N THR A 219 -3.13 18.36 7.95
CA THR A 219 -2.06 19.00 8.71
C THR A 219 -0.92 18.07 9.03
N LEU A 220 -1.06 16.78 8.75
CA LEU A 220 -0.16 15.70 9.18
C LEU A 220 0.05 15.65 10.70
N GLU A 221 -0.80 16.30 11.50
CA GLU A 221 -0.74 16.21 12.94
C GLU A 221 -1.07 14.81 13.41
N LYS A 222 -0.31 14.32 14.37
CA LYS A 222 -0.50 13.01 14.96
C LYS A 222 -1.73 13.01 15.86
N LEU A 223 -2.69 12.14 15.57
CA LEU A 223 -3.90 11.94 16.36
C LEU A 223 -3.74 10.78 17.34
N LYS A 224 -3.29 9.61 16.85
CA LYS A 224 -3.19 8.35 17.60
C LYS A 224 -1.92 7.56 17.26
N THR A 225 -1.52 6.67 18.18
CA THR A 225 -0.36 5.79 17.97
C THR A 225 -0.65 4.38 18.45
N TYR A 226 -0.57 3.41 17.55
CA TYR A 226 -0.77 1.99 17.81
C TYR A 226 0.58 1.30 17.89
N LYS A 227 0.86 0.64 19.01
CA LYS A 227 2.13 -0.04 19.24
C LYS A 227 2.01 -1.53 18.99
N SER A 228 2.96 -2.08 18.27
CA SER A 228 3.12 -3.50 18.04
C SER A 228 4.44 -4.00 18.65
N GLU A 229 4.53 -5.29 18.93
CA GLU A 229 5.77 -5.91 19.38
C GLU A 229 6.79 -6.08 18.25
N ARG A 230 6.33 -6.04 17.00
CA ARG A 230 7.10 -6.30 15.79
C ARG A 230 6.98 -5.17 14.78
N PRO A 231 7.92 -5.07 13.82
CA PRO A 231 7.81 -4.13 12.71
C PRO A 231 6.46 -4.25 12.00
N VAL A 232 5.85 -3.11 11.70
CA VAL A 232 4.57 -3.04 10.97
C VAL A 232 4.89 -2.77 9.51
N ASN A 233 4.49 -3.68 8.62
CA ASN A 233 4.71 -3.53 7.18
C ASN A 233 3.53 -2.86 6.48
N SER A 234 2.31 -3.11 6.96
CA SER A 234 1.10 -2.51 6.43
C SER A 234 0.05 -2.36 7.54
N ALA A 235 -0.75 -1.33 7.41
CA ALA A 235 -1.85 -1.04 8.32
C ALA A 235 -3.07 -0.63 7.50
N ALA A 236 -4.27 -1.10 7.89
CA ALA A 236 -5.50 -0.80 7.19
C ALA A 236 -6.61 -0.38 8.16
N MET A 237 -7.45 0.57 7.72
CA MET A 237 -8.61 1.06 8.47
C MET A 237 -9.88 0.37 7.99
N SER A 238 -10.75 0.03 8.92
CA SER A 238 -12.10 -0.44 8.59
C SER A 238 -12.93 0.72 8.00
N PRO A 239 -13.69 0.48 6.90
CA PRO A 239 -14.54 1.51 6.32
C PRO A 239 -15.86 1.72 7.05
N ILE A 240 -16.22 0.85 8.00
CA ILE A 240 -17.53 0.84 8.69
C ILE A 240 -17.42 0.89 10.22
N ARG A 241 -16.26 0.57 10.79
CA ARG A 241 -16.02 0.49 12.24
C ARG A 241 -14.77 1.28 12.61
N ASP A 242 -14.69 1.73 13.84
CA ASP A 242 -13.50 2.38 14.41
C ASP A 242 -12.40 1.35 14.74
N HIS A 243 -12.04 0.54 13.76
CA HIS A 243 -11.05 -0.53 13.90
C HIS A 243 -9.91 -0.36 12.91
N ILE A 244 -8.71 -0.71 13.37
CA ILE A 244 -7.47 -0.72 12.58
C ILE A 244 -6.85 -2.10 12.64
N ILE A 245 -6.34 -2.57 11.52
CA ILE A 245 -5.60 -3.83 11.46
C ILE A 245 -4.14 -3.53 11.14
N LEU A 246 -3.23 -4.08 11.94
CA LEU A 246 -1.80 -4.02 11.73
C LEU A 246 -1.27 -5.38 11.30
N GLY A 247 -0.47 -5.42 10.27
CA GLY A 247 0.26 -6.59 9.82
C GLY A 247 1.73 -6.32 9.63
N GLY A 248 2.54 -7.30 9.93
CA GLY A 248 3.97 -7.18 9.82
C GLY A 248 4.69 -8.42 10.28
N GLY A 249 5.89 -8.26 10.75
CA GLY A 249 6.79 -9.30 11.20
C GLY A 249 8.23 -8.98 10.80
N GLU A 250 9.17 -9.70 11.37
CA GLU A 250 10.58 -9.61 10.98
C GLU A 250 10.83 -10.42 9.71
N GLU A 251 11.71 -9.93 8.85
CA GLU A 251 12.13 -10.65 7.65
C GLU A 251 12.77 -11.99 8.01
N ALA A 252 12.54 -13.02 7.17
CA ALA A 252 13.02 -14.38 7.43
C ALA A 252 14.53 -14.49 7.65
N MET A 253 15.34 -13.56 7.11
CA MET A 253 16.78 -13.53 7.33
C MET A 253 17.19 -13.15 8.77
N THR A 254 16.37 -12.39 9.46
CA THR A 254 16.59 -12.01 10.88
C THR A 254 16.04 -13.06 11.85
N VAL A 255 15.04 -13.82 11.44
CA VAL A 255 14.40 -14.87 12.23
C VAL A 255 15.34 -16.06 12.50
N THR A 256 16.34 -16.31 11.66
CA THR A 256 17.33 -17.38 11.88
C THR A 256 18.22 -17.18 13.12
N GLN A 257 18.21 -15.98 13.71
CA GLN A 257 18.99 -15.66 14.93
C GLN A 257 18.13 -15.60 16.20
N THR A 258 16.81 -15.67 16.10
CA THR A 258 15.89 -15.61 17.25
C THR A 258 15.11 -16.90 17.40
N ALA A 259 14.87 -17.32 18.66
CA ALA A 259 14.27 -18.59 19.03
C ALA A 259 12.94 -18.89 18.30
N VAL A 260 12.61 -20.18 18.21
CA VAL A 260 11.41 -20.80 17.60
C VAL A 260 10.06 -20.18 18.05
N SER A 261 10.03 -19.39 19.12
CA SER A 261 8.87 -18.61 19.57
C SER A 261 8.53 -17.39 18.67
N ALA A 262 9.36 -17.09 17.69
CA ALA A 262 9.21 -15.95 16.76
C ALA A 262 8.17 -16.16 15.64
N GLY A 263 7.56 -17.33 15.53
CA GLY A 263 6.69 -17.76 14.43
C GLY A 263 5.24 -17.24 14.43
N HIS A 264 4.92 -16.18 15.16
CA HIS A 264 3.56 -15.65 15.16
C HIS A 264 3.44 -14.49 14.17
N PHE A 265 3.07 -14.82 12.93
CA PHE A 265 2.77 -13.85 11.88
C PHE A 265 1.26 -13.56 11.88
N GLU A 266 0.84 -12.74 12.84
CA GLU A 266 -0.56 -12.43 13.10
C GLU A 266 -0.87 -11.01 12.64
N ALA A 267 -2.04 -10.82 12.03
CA ALA A 267 -2.63 -9.50 11.89
C ALA A 267 -3.39 -9.17 13.17
N LYS A 268 -3.08 -8.02 13.76
CA LYS A 268 -3.65 -7.57 15.03
C LYS A 268 -4.71 -6.52 14.79
N ILE A 269 -5.84 -6.60 15.46
CA ILE A 269 -6.93 -5.64 15.38
C ILE A 269 -6.91 -4.76 16.62
N TYR A 270 -6.94 -3.46 16.37
CA TYR A 270 -6.97 -2.42 17.40
C TYR A 270 -8.26 -1.61 17.29
N HIS A 271 -8.75 -1.17 18.44
CA HIS A 271 -9.78 -0.15 18.46
C HIS A 271 -9.16 1.22 18.17
N MET A 272 -9.73 1.97 17.20
CA MET A 272 -9.16 3.22 16.72
C MET A 272 -9.07 4.29 17.81
N VAL A 273 -10.10 4.39 18.68
CA VAL A 273 -10.19 5.42 19.72
C VAL A 273 -9.39 5.06 20.97
N PHE A 274 -9.47 3.81 21.44
CA PHE A 274 -8.83 3.36 22.68
C PHE A 274 -7.39 2.89 22.52
N GLU A 275 -6.93 2.67 21.28
CA GLU A 275 -5.56 2.19 20.96
C GLU A 275 -5.27 0.80 21.53
N GLU A 276 -6.30 0.03 21.91
CA GLU A 276 -6.19 -1.29 22.50
C GLU A 276 -6.35 -2.42 21.48
N GLU A 277 -5.48 -3.43 21.57
CA GLU A 277 -5.59 -4.66 20.81
C GLU A 277 -6.67 -5.55 21.41
N PHE A 278 -7.66 -5.97 20.60
CA PHE A 278 -8.75 -6.85 21.08
C PHE A 278 -8.89 -8.15 20.32
N ALA A 279 -8.29 -8.27 19.12
CA ALA A 279 -8.37 -9.49 18.33
C ALA A 279 -7.14 -9.71 17.44
N ARG A 280 -6.96 -10.96 16.95
CA ARG A 280 -5.86 -11.34 16.07
C ARG A 280 -6.30 -12.35 15.03
N PHE A 281 -5.76 -12.21 13.81
CA PHE A 281 -5.87 -13.23 12.77
C PHE A 281 -4.58 -14.02 12.64
N LYS A 282 -4.72 -15.34 12.56
CA LYS A 282 -3.63 -16.27 12.28
C LYS A 282 -3.81 -16.86 10.89
N GLY A 283 -2.72 -17.22 10.25
CA GLY A 283 -2.82 -17.98 9.00
C GLY A 283 -1.59 -17.92 8.11
N HIS A 284 -0.81 -16.85 8.15
CA HIS A 284 0.42 -16.75 7.36
C HIS A 284 1.60 -17.49 8.00
N PHE A 285 2.45 -18.06 7.15
CA PHE A 285 3.70 -18.72 7.55
C PHE A 285 4.92 -17.78 7.47
N GLY A 286 4.70 -16.51 7.19
CA GLY A 286 5.71 -15.47 7.11
C GLY A 286 5.12 -14.10 7.41
N PRO A 287 5.96 -13.05 7.40
CA PRO A 287 5.51 -11.67 7.61
C PRO A 287 4.37 -11.30 6.68
N ILE A 288 3.44 -10.51 7.19
CA ILE A 288 2.37 -9.91 6.40
C ILE A 288 2.93 -8.62 5.81
N ASN A 289 2.92 -8.50 4.49
CA ASN A 289 3.49 -7.36 3.78
C ASN A 289 2.46 -6.34 3.34
N SER A 290 1.22 -6.76 3.13
CA SER A 290 0.14 -5.84 2.72
C SER A 290 -1.20 -6.29 3.27
N ILE A 291 -2.03 -5.32 3.63
CA ILE A 291 -3.40 -5.52 4.13
C ILE A 291 -4.33 -4.57 3.40
N ALA A 292 -5.50 -5.06 3.03
CA ALA A 292 -6.56 -4.26 2.45
C ALA A 292 -7.92 -4.68 3.02
N PHE A 293 -8.69 -3.73 3.55
CA PHE A 293 -10.08 -3.98 3.88
C PHE A 293 -10.93 -4.05 2.62
N HIS A 294 -11.90 -4.94 2.65
CA HIS A 294 -12.97 -4.93 1.67
C HIS A 294 -13.82 -3.66 1.86
N PRO A 295 -14.25 -2.97 0.78
CA PRO A 295 -15.02 -1.73 0.90
C PRO A 295 -16.33 -1.85 1.67
N SER A 296 -16.91 -3.05 1.78
CA SER A 296 -18.07 -3.32 2.63
C SER A 296 -17.73 -3.41 4.13
N GLY A 297 -16.44 -3.49 4.49
CA GLY A 297 -15.99 -3.70 5.86
C GLY A 297 -16.24 -5.10 6.44
N LYS A 298 -16.80 -6.03 5.66
CA LYS A 298 -17.15 -7.38 6.12
C LYS A 298 -16.01 -8.39 6.00
N SER A 299 -14.97 -8.07 5.25
CA SER A 299 -13.81 -8.93 5.08
C SER A 299 -12.53 -8.13 4.95
N VAL A 300 -11.40 -8.80 5.15
CA VAL A 300 -10.06 -8.25 4.99
C VAL A 300 -9.20 -9.22 4.20
N ALA A 301 -8.39 -8.69 3.27
CA ALA A 301 -7.37 -9.44 2.58
C ALA A 301 -6.00 -9.14 3.18
N THR A 302 -5.19 -10.18 3.35
CA THR A 302 -3.81 -10.11 3.83
C THR A 302 -2.89 -10.83 2.87
N GLY A 303 -1.74 -10.23 2.55
CA GLY A 303 -0.72 -10.80 1.68
C GLY A 303 0.60 -10.97 2.42
N GLY A 304 1.14 -12.18 2.36
CA GLY A 304 2.31 -12.56 3.15
C GLY A 304 3.54 -12.88 2.32
N GLU A 305 4.65 -13.03 3.02
CA GLU A 305 5.93 -13.52 2.48
C GLU A 305 5.81 -14.95 1.94
N ASP A 306 4.79 -15.71 2.37
CA ASP A 306 4.49 -17.07 1.92
C ASP A 306 3.90 -17.14 0.49
N GLY A 307 3.67 -16.00 -0.17
CA GLY A 307 3.13 -15.92 -1.53
C GLY A 307 1.61 -16.13 -1.61
N TYR A 308 0.92 -16.24 -0.48
CA TYR A 308 -0.54 -16.40 -0.44
C TYR A 308 -1.23 -15.08 -0.13
N VAL A 309 -2.34 -14.83 -0.82
CA VAL A 309 -3.35 -13.90 -0.35
C VAL A 309 -4.38 -14.68 0.46
N ARG A 310 -4.77 -14.17 1.60
CA ARG A 310 -5.84 -14.73 2.42
C ARG A 310 -6.94 -13.69 2.61
N ILE A 311 -8.16 -14.07 2.24
CA ILE A 311 -9.36 -13.27 2.50
C ILE A 311 -10.04 -13.89 3.71
N GLN A 312 -10.24 -13.09 4.74
CA GLN A 312 -10.92 -13.47 5.98
C GLN A 312 -12.21 -12.66 6.10
N GLU A 313 -13.32 -13.35 6.22
CA GLU A 313 -14.60 -12.74 6.52
C GLU A 313 -14.75 -12.60 8.04
N PHE A 314 -15.28 -11.47 8.45
CA PHE A 314 -15.66 -11.24 9.83
C PHE A 314 -16.97 -11.97 10.14
N ASP A 315 -17.07 -12.50 11.35
CA ASP A 315 -18.31 -13.10 11.85
C ASP A 315 -19.31 -12.03 12.33
N THR A 316 -20.51 -12.47 12.65
CA THR A 316 -21.56 -11.60 13.16
C THR A 316 -21.15 -10.95 14.47
N ASP A 317 -20.44 -11.71 15.33
CA ASP A 317 -19.99 -11.21 16.63
C ASP A 317 -19.05 -10.00 16.47
N TYR A 318 -18.20 -9.98 15.44
CA TYR A 318 -17.38 -8.80 15.12
C TYR A 318 -18.22 -7.63 14.63
N LEU A 319 -19.25 -7.91 13.80
CA LEU A 319 -20.09 -6.86 13.23
C LEU A 319 -21.03 -6.24 14.25
N ASP A 320 -21.43 -7.03 15.25
CA ASP A 320 -22.33 -6.60 16.33
C ASP A 320 -21.56 -6.10 17.57
N PHE A 321 -20.23 -6.22 17.55
CA PHE A 321 -19.39 -5.81 18.68
C PHE A 321 -19.38 -4.28 18.81
N ASP A 322 -19.99 -3.79 19.90
CA ASP A 322 -19.87 -2.40 20.31
C ASP A 322 -19.15 -2.33 21.68
N TYR A 323 -18.24 -1.38 21.81
CA TYR A 323 -17.73 -1.03 23.14
C TYR A 323 -18.85 -0.30 23.89
N ASP A 324 -19.19 -0.80 25.07
CA ASP A 324 -20.00 -0.04 26.02
C ASP A 324 -19.20 1.19 26.48
N TYR A 325 -19.64 2.36 26.05
CA TYR A 325 -19.04 3.66 26.38
C TYR A 325 -19.45 4.11 27.78
#